data_d05965390529a8ff6b4f4859d40bc163
#
_entry.id   d05965390529a8ff6b4f4859d40bc163
#
_cell.length_a   1.000
_cell.length_b   1.000
_cell.length_c   1.000
_cell.angle_alpha   90.00
_cell.angle_beta   90.00
_cell.angle_gamma   90.00
#
_symmetry.space_group_name_H-M   'P 1'
#
loop_
_entity.id
_entity.type
_entity.pdbx_description
1 polymer ?
#
loop_
_entity_poly.entity_id
_entity_poly.type
_entity_poly.pdbx_seq_one_letter_code
_entity_poly.pdbx_strand_id
1 'polypeptide(L)'
;MNTGTGKVIVNQTISADGYSAGLNQSEERPFGDDGGDGWGDRLHAWMFDAGAENQAEVDQINAASAVIMGRNMFGPVRGAWDRPWNGWWGDDPPFHAPVFVLTHHPREPQPMKGGTTYHFVTDGIESALSQARAAAGDGDISIHGGATTINQYLAAGLVDELR
;
A
#
# COMPACT_ATOMS: atom_id res chain seq x y z
N MET A 1 22.06 5.17 -13.58
CA MET A 1 21.21 5.82 -12.58
C MET A 1 19.85 6.07 -13.24
N ASN A 2 18.81 5.48 -12.72
CA ASN A 2 17.48 5.75 -13.28
C ASN A 2 16.97 7.05 -12.64
N THR A 3 17.02 8.14 -13.38
CA THR A 3 16.57 9.46 -12.95
C THR A 3 15.12 9.68 -13.40
N GLY A 4 14.26 8.70 -13.14
CA GLY A 4 12.83 8.86 -13.39
C GLY A 4 12.34 10.18 -12.79
N THR A 5 11.59 10.96 -13.55
CA THR A 5 11.09 12.28 -13.16
C THR A 5 9.78 12.19 -12.36
N GLY A 6 9.20 11.00 -12.26
CA GLY A 6 7.97 10.75 -11.50
C GLY A 6 8.12 11.02 -10.01
N LYS A 7 7.06 11.53 -9.40
CA LYS A 7 6.98 11.83 -7.97
C LYS A 7 6.81 10.57 -7.14
N VAL A 8 7.30 10.62 -5.91
CA VAL A 8 6.96 9.68 -4.84
C VAL A 8 5.85 10.30 -4.00
N ILE A 9 4.66 9.73 -4.09
CA ILE A 9 3.44 10.26 -3.49
C ILE A 9 2.97 9.32 -2.40
N VAL A 10 2.70 9.84 -1.22
CA VAL A 10 2.05 9.10 -0.13
C VAL A 10 0.56 9.43 -0.13
N ASN A 11 -0.27 8.40 -0.15
CA ASN A 11 -1.72 8.51 0.08
C ASN A 11 -2.07 7.78 1.36
N GLN A 12 -2.62 8.50 2.36
CA GLN A 12 -2.95 7.92 3.65
C GLN A 12 -4.22 8.52 4.24
N THR A 13 -5.24 7.70 4.41
CA THR A 13 -6.42 8.07 5.19
C THR A 13 -6.07 8.04 6.68
N ILE A 14 -6.26 9.15 7.37
CA ILE A 14 -6.01 9.29 8.81
C ILE A 14 -7.17 10.00 9.50
N SER A 15 -7.41 9.65 10.76
CA SER A 15 -8.32 10.41 11.64
C SER A 15 -7.71 11.76 12.03
N ALA A 16 -8.52 12.66 12.57
CA ALA A 16 -8.06 13.98 13.01
C ALA A 16 -6.98 13.93 14.11
N ASP A 17 -6.94 12.85 14.87
CA ASP A 17 -5.94 12.58 15.92
C ASP A 17 -4.80 11.64 15.45
N GLY A 18 -4.72 11.35 14.15
CA GLY A 18 -3.55 10.73 13.53
C GLY A 18 -3.54 9.20 13.47
N TYR A 19 -4.69 8.54 13.57
CA TYR A 19 -4.79 7.09 13.43
C TYR A 19 -5.26 6.67 12.03
N SER A 20 -4.64 5.64 11.46
CA SER A 20 -5.04 5.03 10.19
C SER A 20 -5.59 3.62 10.34
N ALA A 21 -5.17 2.90 11.37
CA ALA A 21 -5.63 1.56 11.72
C ALA A 21 -5.36 1.28 13.19
N GLY A 22 -6.08 0.34 13.76
CA GLY A 22 -5.85 -0.21 15.09
C GLY A 22 -4.79 -1.30 15.11
N LEU A 23 -4.54 -1.85 16.28
CA LEU A 23 -3.65 -2.99 16.48
C LEU A 23 -4.36 -4.31 16.10
N ASN A 24 -3.59 -5.40 16.04
CA ASN A 24 -4.11 -6.76 15.89
C ASN A 24 -5.02 -6.95 14.67
N GLN A 25 -4.59 -6.47 13.50
CA GLN A 25 -5.29 -6.72 12.24
C GLN A 25 -5.47 -8.24 12.00
N SER A 26 -6.64 -8.64 11.56
CA SER A 26 -6.99 -10.00 11.17
C SER A 26 -7.84 -10.00 9.90
N GLU A 27 -8.18 -11.18 9.36
CA GLU A 27 -9.08 -11.26 8.20
C GLU A 27 -10.47 -10.70 8.51
N GLU A 28 -10.97 -10.92 9.73
CA GLU A 28 -12.28 -10.42 10.19
C GLU A 28 -12.24 -8.94 10.56
N ARG A 29 -11.04 -8.42 10.85
CA ARG A 29 -10.83 -7.02 11.26
C ARG A 29 -9.66 -6.42 10.49
N PRO A 30 -9.85 -6.06 9.22
CA PRO A 30 -8.77 -5.55 8.35
C PRO A 30 -8.12 -4.28 8.90
N PHE A 31 -8.87 -3.44 9.60
CA PHE A 31 -8.37 -2.22 10.23
C PHE A 31 -7.96 -2.39 11.70
N GLY A 32 -7.96 -3.63 12.21
CA GLY A 32 -7.52 -3.96 13.56
C GLY A 32 -8.56 -3.65 14.66
N ASP A 33 -8.07 -3.59 15.88
CA ASP A 33 -8.92 -3.30 17.05
C ASP A 33 -9.42 -1.85 17.02
N ASP A 34 -10.72 -1.67 17.20
CA ASP A 34 -11.41 -0.38 17.13
C ASP A 34 -12.22 -0.04 18.39
N GLY A 35 -12.04 -0.80 19.47
CA GLY A 35 -12.81 -0.64 20.69
C GLY A 35 -14.28 -1.06 20.57
N GLY A 36 -14.67 -1.65 19.43
CA GLY A 36 -16.03 -2.10 19.14
C GLY A 36 -16.95 -1.01 18.59
N ASP A 37 -16.41 0.17 18.25
CA ASP A 37 -17.19 1.28 17.72
C ASP A 37 -17.14 1.43 16.19
N GLY A 38 -16.35 0.61 15.50
CA GLY A 38 -16.26 0.58 14.04
C GLY A 38 -15.57 1.80 13.43
N TRP A 39 -14.72 2.52 14.18
CA TRP A 39 -14.07 3.74 13.67
C TRP A 39 -13.20 3.49 12.45
N GLY A 40 -12.54 2.34 12.38
CA GLY A 40 -11.68 1.98 11.25
C GLY A 40 -12.47 1.89 9.94
N ASP A 41 -13.63 1.24 9.95
CA ASP A 41 -14.51 1.16 8.80
C ASP A 41 -15.08 2.54 8.43
N ARG A 42 -15.56 3.31 9.42
CA ARG A 42 -16.06 4.67 9.18
C ARG A 42 -15.01 5.60 8.58
N LEU A 43 -13.75 5.48 9.03
CA LEU A 43 -12.63 6.27 8.49
C LEU A 43 -12.41 6.02 6.99
N HIS A 44 -12.68 4.80 6.53
CA HIS A 44 -12.46 4.39 5.14
C HIS A 44 -13.75 4.34 4.31
N ALA A 45 -14.90 4.66 4.90
CA ALA A 45 -16.21 4.60 4.22
C ALA A 45 -16.28 5.46 2.94
N TRP A 46 -15.55 6.57 2.90
CA TRP A 46 -15.47 7.44 1.73
C TRP A 46 -14.98 6.70 0.47
N MET A 47 -14.13 5.69 0.64
CA MET A 47 -13.57 4.89 -0.44
C MET A 47 -14.41 3.63 -0.72
N PHE A 48 -14.85 2.93 0.33
CA PHE A 48 -15.53 1.63 0.19
C PHE A 48 -17.03 1.75 0.02
N ASP A 49 -17.69 2.65 0.76
CA ASP A 49 -19.14 2.81 0.73
C ASP A 49 -19.60 3.92 -0.23
N ALA A 50 -18.81 4.99 -0.32
CA ALA A 50 -19.09 6.16 -1.15
C ALA A 50 -18.08 6.35 -2.29
N GLY A 51 -17.44 5.27 -2.75
CA GLY A 51 -16.40 5.33 -3.79
C GLY A 51 -16.87 5.96 -5.09
N ALA A 52 -18.13 5.73 -5.48
CA ALA A 52 -18.70 6.34 -6.69
C ALA A 52 -18.81 7.88 -6.60
N GLU A 53 -19.05 8.41 -5.40
CA GLU A 53 -19.08 9.87 -5.16
C GLU A 53 -17.69 10.49 -5.11
N ASN A 54 -16.66 9.67 -4.77
CA ASN A 54 -15.26 10.06 -4.62
C ASN A 54 -14.38 9.43 -5.71
N GLN A 55 -14.94 9.13 -6.88
CA GLN A 55 -14.25 8.38 -7.93
C GLN A 55 -12.95 9.05 -8.40
N ALA A 56 -12.93 10.38 -8.46
CA ALA A 56 -11.73 11.11 -8.87
C ALA A 56 -10.55 10.90 -7.91
N GLU A 57 -10.81 10.85 -6.62
CA GLU A 57 -9.82 10.59 -5.57
C GLU A 57 -9.35 9.13 -5.62
N VAL A 58 -10.28 8.19 -5.80
CA VAL A 58 -9.96 6.76 -5.94
C VAL A 58 -9.13 6.50 -7.18
N ASP A 59 -9.49 7.10 -8.32
CA ASP A 59 -8.73 6.98 -9.57
C ASP A 59 -7.33 7.58 -9.42
N GLN A 60 -7.20 8.71 -8.74
CA GLN A 60 -5.92 9.34 -8.49
C GLN A 60 -4.98 8.48 -7.63
N ILE A 61 -5.52 7.79 -6.62
CA ILE A 61 -4.76 6.86 -5.77
C ILE A 61 -4.23 5.69 -6.60
N ASN A 62 -5.02 5.19 -7.54
CA ASN A 62 -4.71 4.01 -8.35
C ASN A 62 -3.95 4.34 -9.66
N ALA A 63 -3.74 5.61 -9.98
CA ALA A 63 -3.11 6.03 -11.25
C ALA A 63 -1.58 5.89 -11.30
N ALA A 64 -0.94 5.48 -10.20
CA ALA A 64 0.52 5.37 -10.12
C ALA A 64 1.07 4.25 -11.02
N SER A 65 2.25 4.49 -11.59
CA SER A 65 2.94 3.52 -12.45
C SER A 65 3.66 2.41 -11.67
N ALA A 66 3.85 2.59 -10.38
CA ALA A 66 4.28 1.56 -9.43
C ALA A 66 3.76 1.89 -8.02
N VAL A 67 3.58 0.87 -7.21
CA VAL A 67 3.06 1.00 -5.85
C VAL A 67 4.04 0.37 -4.87
N ILE A 68 4.18 0.99 -3.69
CA ILE A 68 4.91 0.42 -2.56
C ILE A 68 3.94 0.30 -1.39
N MET A 69 3.99 -0.81 -0.68
CA MET A 69 3.22 -1.01 0.55
C MET A 69 3.96 -1.88 1.56
N GLY A 70 3.64 -1.71 2.82
CA GLY A 70 4.16 -2.56 3.88
C GLY A 70 3.40 -3.89 3.96
N ARG A 71 4.01 -4.87 4.63
CA ARG A 71 3.42 -6.20 4.85
C ARG A 71 2.03 -6.14 5.48
N ASN A 72 1.83 -5.23 6.43
CA ASN A 72 0.55 -5.08 7.14
C ASN A 72 -0.56 -4.49 6.26
N MET A 73 -0.19 -3.66 5.29
CA MET A 73 -1.12 -3.18 4.27
C MET A 73 -1.49 -4.29 3.29
N PHE A 74 -0.57 -5.15 2.93
CA PHE A 74 -0.81 -6.29 2.03
C PHE A 74 -1.73 -7.34 2.65
N GLY A 75 -1.63 -7.60 3.95
CA GLY A 75 -2.50 -8.59 4.59
C GLY A 75 -2.23 -8.83 6.08
N PRO A 76 -3.05 -9.68 6.70
CA PRO A 76 -2.97 -9.97 8.14
C PRO A 76 -1.92 -11.03 8.48
N VAL A 77 -1.39 -11.77 7.49
CA VAL A 77 -0.41 -12.84 7.73
C VAL A 77 0.89 -12.24 8.26
N ARG A 78 1.29 -12.64 9.44
CA ARG A 78 2.52 -12.21 10.10
C ARG A 78 3.57 -13.32 10.07
N GLY A 79 4.84 -12.95 10.16
CA GLY A 79 5.94 -13.92 10.11
C GLY A 79 6.09 -14.58 8.75
N ALA A 80 6.51 -15.85 8.74
CA ALA A 80 6.65 -16.64 7.52
C ALA A 80 5.29 -16.81 6.80
N TRP A 81 5.36 -17.12 5.50
CA TRP A 81 4.18 -17.37 4.69
C TRP A 81 3.66 -18.80 4.98
N ASP A 82 2.79 -18.92 5.99
CA ASP A 82 2.25 -20.19 6.48
C ASP A 82 0.96 -20.61 5.76
N ARG A 83 0.38 -19.72 4.97
CA ARG A 83 -0.82 -19.95 4.17
C ARG A 83 -0.82 -19.11 2.89
N PRO A 84 -1.57 -19.49 1.85
CA PRO A 84 -1.80 -18.66 0.68
C PRO A 84 -2.50 -17.35 1.09
N TRP A 85 -1.95 -16.24 0.61
CA TRP A 85 -2.57 -14.93 0.75
C TRP A 85 -2.24 -14.08 -0.47
N ASN A 86 -3.24 -13.47 -1.08
CA ASN A 86 -3.13 -12.78 -2.36
C ASN A 86 -3.43 -11.27 -2.25
N GLY A 87 -3.38 -10.70 -1.05
CA GLY A 87 -3.80 -9.33 -0.80
C GLY A 87 -5.29 -9.23 -0.48
N TRP A 88 -5.73 -8.05 -0.08
CA TRP A 88 -7.12 -7.78 0.28
C TRP A 88 -8.04 -7.59 -0.93
N TRP A 89 -7.48 -7.38 -2.13
CA TRP A 89 -8.20 -6.88 -3.31
C TRP A 89 -8.69 -8.00 -4.25
N GLY A 90 -8.64 -9.25 -3.83
CA GLY A 90 -9.09 -10.38 -4.65
C GLY A 90 -8.19 -10.65 -5.86
N ASP A 91 -8.78 -11.23 -6.92
CA ASP A 91 -8.05 -11.72 -8.08
C ASP A 91 -7.61 -10.61 -9.05
N ASP A 92 -8.31 -9.47 -9.06
CA ASP A 92 -8.06 -8.34 -9.95
C ASP A 92 -7.86 -7.04 -9.15
N PRO A 93 -6.69 -6.86 -8.54
CA PRO A 93 -6.39 -5.68 -7.75
C PRO A 93 -6.41 -4.40 -8.60
N PRO A 94 -6.87 -3.26 -8.06
CA PRO A 94 -7.11 -2.03 -8.83
C PRO A 94 -5.84 -1.28 -9.26
N PHE A 95 -4.67 -1.78 -8.92
CA PHE A 95 -3.40 -1.09 -9.18
C PHE A 95 -2.98 -1.15 -10.65
N HIS A 96 -3.23 -2.27 -11.33
CA HIS A 96 -2.83 -2.55 -12.73
C HIS A 96 -1.36 -2.20 -13.01
N ALA A 97 -0.51 -2.29 -12.00
CA ALA A 97 0.89 -1.88 -11.99
C ALA A 97 1.71 -2.81 -11.07
N PRO A 98 3.05 -2.81 -11.16
CA PRO A 98 3.89 -3.50 -10.19
C PRO A 98 3.71 -2.94 -8.77
N VAL A 99 3.56 -3.84 -7.80
CA VAL A 99 3.39 -3.52 -6.38
C VAL A 99 4.52 -4.14 -5.58
N PHE A 100 5.29 -3.32 -4.88
CA PHE A 100 6.44 -3.74 -4.08
C PHE A 100 6.04 -3.81 -2.61
N VAL A 101 5.98 -5.03 -2.07
CA VAL A 101 5.56 -5.32 -0.69
C VAL A 101 6.80 -5.46 0.19
N LEU A 102 7.00 -4.52 1.11
CA LEU A 102 8.07 -4.57 2.11
C LEU A 102 7.78 -5.66 3.15
N THR A 103 8.70 -6.60 3.30
CA THR A 103 8.56 -7.75 4.20
C THR A 103 9.94 -8.23 4.66
N HIS A 104 10.00 -8.96 5.79
CA HIS A 104 11.21 -9.67 6.22
C HIS A 104 11.27 -11.13 5.73
N HIS A 105 10.21 -11.58 5.06
CA HIS A 105 10.08 -12.97 4.62
C HIS A 105 9.97 -13.03 3.10
N PRO A 106 10.95 -13.63 2.40
CA PRO A 106 10.94 -13.69 0.95
C PRO A 106 9.77 -14.53 0.43
N ARG A 107 9.30 -14.16 -0.75
CA ARG A 107 8.28 -14.89 -1.51
C ARG A 107 8.49 -14.61 -2.99
N GLU A 108 8.19 -15.59 -3.84
CA GLU A 108 8.21 -15.41 -5.29
C GLU A 108 7.20 -14.34 -5.73
N PRO A 109 7.50 -13.58 -6.79
CA PRO A 109 6.56 -12.64 -7.35
C PRO A 109 5.22 -13.30 -7.69
N GLN A 110 4.15 -12.58 -7.45
CA GLN A 110 2.79 -13.09 -7.63
C GLN A 110 2.05 -12.24 -8.65
N PRO A 111 1.91 -12.71 -9.90
CA PRO A 111 1.10 -12.05 -10.91
C PRO A 111 -0.39 -12.24 -10.59
N MET A 112 -1.15 -11.16 -10.79
CA MET A 112 -2.60 -11.11 -10.62
C MET A 112 -3.27 -10.78 -11.96
N LYS A 113 -4.59 -10.90 -12.02
CA LYS A 113 -5.36 -10.41 -13.17
C LYS A 113 -5.20 -8.89 -13.31
N GLY A 114 -5.54 -8.36 -14.47
CA GLY A 114 -5.53 -6.91 -14.73
C GLY A 114 -4.14 -6.26 -14.76
N GLY A 115 -3.03 -7.03 -14.66
CA GLY A 115 -1.68 -6.51 -14.81
C GLY A 115 -0.97 -6.14 -13.51
N THR A 116 -1.60 -6.30 -12.36
CA THR A 116 -0.91 -6.17 -11.06
C THR A 116 0.04 -7.35 -10.85
N THR A 117 1.26 -7.08 -10.37
CA THR A 117 2.19 -8.10 -9.90
C THR A 117 2.76 -7.68 -8.55
N TYR A 118 2.59 -8.53 -7.53
CA TYR A 118 3.21 -8.31 -6.23
C TYR A 118 4.65 -8.83 -6.22
N HIS A 119 5.59 -7.95 -5.87
CA HIS A 119 7.00 -8.25 -5.66
C HIS A 119 7.32 -8.10 -4.17
N PHE A 120 7.92 -9.12 -3.56
CA PHE A 120 8.19 -9.12 -2.12
C PHE A 120 9.64 -8.71 -1.88
N VAL A 121 9.86 -7.54 -1.25
CA VAL A 121 11.17 -6.91 -1.08
C VAL A 121 11.62 -7.05 0.37
N THR A 122 12.79 -7.65 0.56
CA THR A 122 13.35 -7.93 1.91
C THR A 122 14.52 -7.03 2.29
N ASP A 123 14.98 -6.17 1.38
CA ASP A 123 16.22 -5.40 1.51
C ASP A 123 15.97 -3.94 1.96
N GLY A 124 14.75 -3.63 2.42
CA GLY A 124 14.40 -2.34 2.98
C GLY A 124 13.84 -1.33 1.98
N ILE A 125 13.56 -0.12 2.50
CA ILE A 125 12.80 0.92 1.79
C ILE A 125 13.52 1.46 0.55
N GLU A 126 14.84 1.58 0.59
CA GLU A 126 15.62 2.10 -0.53
C GLU A 126 15.63 1.12 -1.71
N SER A 127 15.74 -0.18 -1.42
CA SER A 127 15.66 -1.24 -2.43
C SER A 127 14.28 -1.26 -3.09
N ALA A 128 13.21 -1.20 -2.29
CA ALA A 128 11.84 -1.15 -2.82
C ALA A 128 11.62 0.09 -3.70
N LEU A 129 12.10 1.26 -3.28
CA LEU A 129 11.99 2.48 -4.09
C LEU A 129 12.80 2.40 -5.39
N SER A 130 14.01 1.84 -5.33
CA SER A 130 14.83 1.66 -6.53
C SER A 130 14.15 0.75 -7.55
N GLN A 131 13.58 -0.37 -7.11
CA GLN A 131 12.84 -1.29 -7.96
C GLN A 131 11.56 -0.63 -8.51
N ALA A 132 10.82 0.12 -7.68
CA ALA A 132 9.64 0.84 -8.10
C ALA A 132 9.96 1.92 -9.15
N ARG A 133 11.04 2.68 -8.99
CA ARG A 133 11.52 3.65 -9.99
C ARG A 133 11.89 2.99 -11.31
N ALA A 134 12.59 1.86 -11.25
CA ALA A 134 12.95 1.10 -12.45
C ALA A 134 11.71 0.60 -13.21
N ALA A 135 10.67 0.20 -12.50
CA ALA A 135 9.41 -0.27 -13.09
C ALA A 135 8.52 0.88 -13.58
N ALA A 136 8.47 1.99 -12.86
CA ALA A 136 7.62 3.14 -13.18
C ALA A 136 8.17 3.99 -14.36
N GLY A 137 9.47 3.94 -14.63
CA GLY A 137 10.11 4.83 -15.59
C GLY A 137 9.96 6.29 -15.16
N ASP A 138 9.30 7.10 -15.98
CA ASP A 138 9.00 8.50 -15.68
C ASP A 138 7.64 8.71 -14.96
N GLY A 139 6.93 7.64 -14.69
CA GLY A 139 5.63 7.69 -13.99
C GLY A 139 5.77 7.82 -12.48
N ASP A 140 4.69 8.26 -11.84
CA ASP A 140 4.62 8.43 -10.39
C ASP A 140 4.61 7.10 -9.65
N ILE A 141 5.14 7.11 -8.43
CA ILE A 141 5.14 6.00 -7.48
C ILE A 141 4.23 6.38 -6.33
N SER A 142 3.31 5.49 -5.96
CA SER A 142 2.43 5.69 -4.81
C SER A 142 2.83 4.78 -3.64
N ILE A 143 2.97 5.35 -2.45
CA ILE A 143 3.16 4.61 -1.20
C ILE A 143 1.81 4.54 -0.48
N HIS A 144 1.25 3.34 -0.36
CA HIS A 144 -0.10 3.11 0.16
C HIS A 144 -0.16 2.76 1.64
N GLY A 145 0.94 2.75 2.34
CA GLY A 145 0.94 2.49 3.77
C GLY A 145 1.52 1.12 4.16
N GLY A 146 1.39 0.62 5.41
CA GLY A 146 0.80 1.40 6.52
C GLY A 146 1.70 2.48 7.08
N ALA A 147 1.23 3.12 8.15
CA ALA A 147 1.90 4.28 8.75
C ALA A 147 3.38 4.04 9.08
N THR A 148 3.75 2.87 9.57
CA THR A 148 5.16 2.54 9.86
C THR A 148 6.03 2.59 8.59
N THR A 149 5.53 2.10 7.47
CA THR A 149 6.22 2.18 6.18
C THR A 149 6.35 3.63 5.72
N ILE A 150 5.26 4.38 5.75
CA ILE A 150 5.23 5.79 5.36
C ILE A 150 6.23 6.60 6.19
N ASN A 151 6.25 6.42 7.50
CA ASN A 151 7.15 7.15 8.40
C ASN A 151 8.63 6.89 8.09
N GLN A 152 9.00 5.69 7.63
CA GLN A 152 10.37 5.41 7.20
C GLN A 152 10.74 6.23 5.95
N TYR A 153 9.88 6.31 4.96
CA TYR A 153 10.10 7.11 3.75
C TYR A 153 10.13 8.61 4.04
N LEU A 154 9.25 9.11 4.91
CA LEU A 154 9.25 10.51 5.36
C LEU A 154 10.54 10.85 6.11
N ALA A 155 10.95 10.00 7.05
CA ALA A 155 12.18 10.22 7.82
C ALA A 155 13.45 10.20 6.95
N ALA A 156 13.43 9.43 5.86
CA ALA A 156 14.54 9.36 4.90
C ALA A 156 14.50 10.51 3.86
N GLY A 157 13.48 11.36 3.87
CA GLY A 157 13.33 12.46 2.90
C GLY A 157 13.05 11.98 1.47
N LEU A 158 12.38 10.83 1.33
CA LEU A 158 12.14 10.15 0.05
C LEU A 158 10.71 10.37 -0.49
N VAL A 159 9.96 11.29 0.06
CA VAL A 159 8.57 11.61 -0.33
C VAL A 159 8.51 13.01 -0.93
N ASP A 160 7.93 13.14 -2.12
CA ASP A 160 7.74 14.41 -2.79
C ASP A 160 6.39 15.04 -2.44
N GLU A 161 5.37 14.23 -2.18
CA GLU A 161 4.01 14.70 -1.92
C GLU A 161 3.29 13.80 -0.91
N LEU A 162 2.59 14.41 0.05
CA LEU A 162 1.74 13.73 1.04
C LEU A 162 0.28 14.20 0.84
N ARG A 163 -0.62 13.23 0.69
CA ARG A 163 -2.06 13.44 0.48
C ARG A 163 -2.88 12.74 1.55
#